data_dacedb4bd6d45d25519298eab55ae0fc
#
_entry.id   dacedb4bd6d45d25519298eab55ae0fc
#
_cell.length_a   1.000
_cell.length_b   1.000
_cell.length_c   1.000
_cell.angle_alpha   90.00
_cell.angle_beta   90.00
_cell.angle_gamma   90.00
#
_symmetry.space_group_name_H-M   'P 1'
#
loop_
_entity.id
_entity.type
_entity.pdbx_description
1 polymer ?
#
loop_
_entity_poly.entity_id
_entity_poly.type
_entity_poly.pdbx_seq_one_letter_code
_entity_poly.pdbx_strand_id
1 'polypeptide(L)'
;MDEPTALAALRRHWEFAASDQDLSHQIYHDEAVLEFPQSQERFEGKENFITWRRQYPVRLEFSVRRTRGAGALWIAELSIRYDGGPWQCGVSILEFRGDKVARETIYIAEGWQAPAWRAPWRAPWRDESLG
;
A
#
# COMPACT_ATOMS: atom_id res chain seq x y z
N MET A 1 18.34 -6.52 -1.27
CA MET A 1 17.48 -6.83 -0.11
C MET A 1 17.02 -8.28 -0.21
N ASP A 2 17.24 -9.08 0.81
CA ASP A 2 16.73 -10.45 0.79
C ASP A 2 15.23 -10.50 1.08
N GLU A 3 14.58 -11.57 0.65
CA GLU A 3 13.13 -11.72 0.77
C GLU A 3 12.63 -11.71 2.22
N PRO A 4 13.21 -12.47 3.17
CA PRO A 4 12.71 -12.44 4.55
C PRO A 4 12.79 -11.05 5.19
N THR A 5 13.84 -10.31 4.94
CA THR A 5 14.03 -8.95 5.47
C THR A 5 13.02 -7.98 4.88
N ALA A 6 12.81 -8.05 3.55
CA ALA A 6 11.82 -7.22 2.86
C ALA A 6 10.41 -7.49 3.35
N LEU A 7 10.02 -8.77 3.46
CA LEU A 7 8.69 -9.15 3.94
C LEU A 7 8.44 -8.71 5.37
N ALA A 8 9.44 -8.83 6.24
CA ALA A 8 9.32 -8.38 7.63
C ALA A 8 9.12 -6.86 7.72
N ALA A 9 9.89 -6.09 6.93
CA ALA A 9 9.79 -4.64 6.89
C ALA A 9 8.42 -4.20 6.35
N LEU A 10 7.93 -4.83 5.30
CA LEU A 10 6.63 -4.52 4.71
C LEU A 10 5.47 -4.89 5.62
N ARG A 11 5.55 -6.04 6.29
CA ARG A 11 4.54 -6.46 7.26
C ARG A 11 4.43 -5.46 8.41
N ARG A 12 5.54 -5.01 8.95
CA ARG A 12 5.58 -3.98 10.00
C ARG A 12 5.02 -2.65 9.51
N HIS A 13 5.36 -2.25 8.29
CA HIS A 13 4.85 -1.01 7.70
C HIS A 13 3.31 -0.99 7.65
N TRP A 14 2.70 -2.04 7.12
CA TRP A 14 1.25 -2.10 6.98
C TRP A 14 0.53 -2.34 8.31
N GLU A 15 1.17 -3.03 9.26
CA GLU A 15 0.63 -3.23 10.61
C GLU A 15 0.35 -1.89 11.30
N PHE A 16 1.25 -0.92 11.14
CA PHE A 16 1.16 0.38 11.80
C PHE A 16 0.66 1.52 10.92
N ALA A 17 0.35 1.27 9.67
CA ALA A 17 0.02 2.31 8.68
C ALA A 17 -1.18 3.18 9.08
N ALA A 18 -2.14 2.63 9.82
CA ALA A 18 -3.33 3.37 10.27
C ALA A 18 -3.23 3.86 11.71
N SER A 19 -2.25 3.40 12.51
CA SER A 19 -2.22 3.64 13.96
C SER A 19 -1.00 4.37 14.47
N ASP A 20 0.18 4.18 13.86
CA ASP A 20 1.44 4.77 14.33
C ASP A 20 2.32 5.13 13.15
N GLN A 21 2.31 6.42 12.77
CA GLN A 21 3.04 6.89 11.61
C GLN A 21 4.56 6.84 11.79
N ASP A 22 5.06 7.00 13.01
CA ASP A 22 6.50 6.89 13.25
C ASP A 22 7.00 5.46 13.00
N LEU A 23 6.28 4.46 13.52
CA LEU A 23 6.63 3.06 13.32
C LEU A 23 6.44 2.64 11.85
N SER A 24 5.33 3.02 11.24
CA SER A 24 5.05 2.70 9.84
C SER A 24 6.09 3.27 8.89
N HIS A 25 6.56 4.50 9.16
CA HIS A 25 7.47 5.21 8.27
C HIS A 25 8.94 4.86 8.46
N GLN A 26 9.28 3.96 9.39
CA GLN A 26 10.65 3.47 9.52
C GLN A 26 11.14 2.74 8.26
N ILE A 27 10.24 2.31 7.40
CA ILE A 27 10.58 1.63 6.15
C ILE A 27 11.25 2.56 5.12
N TYR A 28 11.04 3.88 5.21
CA TYR A 28 11.48 4.84 4.20
C TYR A 28 12.86 5.41 4.48
N HIS A 29 13.60 5.70 3.40
CA HIS A 29 14.70 6.65 3.46
C HIS A 29 14.18 8.04 3.82
N ASP A 30 15.05 8.87 4.45
CA ASP A 30 14.67 10.23 4.82
C ASP A 30 14.26 11.06 3.60
N GLU A 31 14.91 10.85 2.45
CA GLU A 31 14.64 11.56 1.20
C GLU A 31 13.73 10.77 0.24
N ALA A 32 12.99 9.79 0.73
CA ALA A 32 12.10 8.98 -0.10
C ALA A 32 11.06 9.84 -0.84
N VAL A 33 10.58 9.32 -1.95
CA VAL A 33 9.54 9.94 -2.77
C VAL A 33 8.28 9.08 -2.74
N LEU A 34 7.14 9.73 -2.53
CA LEU A 34 5.82 9.10 -2.59
C LEU A 34 5.03 9.71 -3.73
N GLU A 35 4.51 8.87 -4.62
CA GLU A 35 3.77 9.31 -5.80
C GLU A 35 2.37 8.73 -5.84
N PHE A 36 1.39 9.59 -6.15
CA PHE A 36 0.02 9.21 -6.48
C PHE A 36 -0.30 9.64 -7.91
N PRO A 37 -0.04 8.80 -8.92
CA PRO A 37 -0.25 9.20 -10.31
C PRO A 37 -1.69 9.61 -10.64
N GLN A 38 -2.68 9.01 -9.97
CA GLN A 38 -4.09 9.31 -10.22
C GLN A 38 -4.46 10.75 -9.90
N SER A 39 -3.85 11.36 -8.90
CA SER A 39 -4.04 12.75 -8.52
C SER A 39 -2.92 13.66 -8.99
N GLN A 40 -1.89 13.09 -9.64
CA GLN A 40 -0.69 13.81 -10.09
C GLN A 40 0.05 14.49 -8.94
N GLU A 41 0.09 13.82 -7.78
CA GLU A 41 0.79 14.30 -6.60
C GLU A 41 2.10 13.56 -6.40
N ARG A 42 3.10 14.30 -5.95
CA ARG A 42 4.41 13.80 -5.55
C ARG A 42 4.80 14.45 -4.24
N PHE A 43 5.16 13.64 -3.26
CA PHE A 43 5.63 14.10 -1.96
C PHE A 43 7.09 13.70 -1.80
N GLU A 44 7.92 14.61 -1.35
CA GLU A 44 9.35 14.39 -1.15
C GLU A 44 9.70 14.49 0.34
N GLY A 45 10.40 13.46 0.84
CA GLY A 45 10.86 13.39 2.20
C GLY A 45 9.91 12.68 3.17
N LYS A 46 10.47 11.74 3.93
CA LYS A 46 9.74 10.95 4.92
C LYS A 46 8.97 11.81 5.93
N GLU A 47 9.59 12.86 6.43
CA GLU A 47 8.94 13.76 7.41
C GLU A 47 7.71 14.43 6.83
N ASN A 48 7.72 14.75 5.53
CA ASN A 48 6.56 15.30 4.85
C ASN A 48 5.41 14.29 4.77
N PHE A 49 5.71 13.01 4.50
CA PHE A 49 4.69 11.95 4.50
C PHE A 49 4.04 11.82 5.87
N ILE A 50 4.85 11.78 6.93
CA ILE A 50 4.37 11.67 8.31
C ILE A 50 3.45 12.84 8.65
N THR A 51 3.86 14.05 8.28
CA THR A 51 3.12 15.27 8.61
C THR A 51 1.72 15.27 8.02
N TRP A 52 1.58 15.01 6.70
CA TRP A 52 0.24 15.04 6.11
C TRP A 52 -0.58 13.80 6.46
N ARG A 53 0.04 12.64 6.65
CA ARG A 53 -0.68 11.42 7.05
C ARG A 53 -1.25 11.51 8.45
N ARG A 54 -0.58 12.20 9.38
CA ARG A 54 -1.13 12.46 10.72
C ARG A 54 -2.36 13.36 10.70
N GLN A 55 -2.50 14.17 9.67
CA GLN A 55 -3.61 15.10 9.50
C GLN A 55 -4.72 14.53 8.63
N TYR A 56 -4.67 13.25 8.29
CA TYR A 56 -5.69 12.64 7.45
C TYR A 56 -7.07 12.81 8.10
N PRO A 57 -8.06 13.39 7.36
CA PRO A 57 -9.31 13.83 7.98
C PRO A 57 -10.28 12.71 8.34
N VAL A 58 -10.00 11.49 7.96
CA VAL A 58 -10.86 10.32 8.18
C VAL A 58 -10.05 9.14 8.71
N ARG A 59 -10.74 8.20 9.37
CA ARG A 59 -10.11 6.96 9.83
C ARG A 59 -9.83 6.04 8.64
N LEU A 60 -8.60 5.55 8.55
CA LEU A 60 -8.18 4.60 7.54
C LEU A 60 -8.11 3.20 8.13
N GLU A 61 -8.45 2.20 7.31
CA GLU A 61 -8.20 0.80 7.59
C GLU A 61 -7.55 0.16 6.37
N PHE A 62 -6.56 -0.71 6.61
CA PHE A 62 -5.83 -1.41 5.58
C PHE A 62 -5.92 -2.91 5.81
N SER A 63 -6.04 -3.66 4.73
CA SER A 63 -5.91 -5.11 4.74
C SER A 63 -5.00 -5.52 3.58
N VAL A 64 -3.91 -6.21 3.89
CA VAL A 64 -2.97 -6.66 2.85
C VAL A 64 -3.48 -7.96 2.27
N ARG A 65 -3.76 -7.96 0.99
CA ARG A 65 -4.15 -9.16 0.26
C ARG A 65 -2.94 -10.06 0.00
N ARG A 66 -1.87 -9.49 -0.54
CA ARG A 66 -0.60 -10.20 -0.72
C ARG A 66 0.53 -9.23 -1.03
N THR A 67 1.74 -9.68 -0.72
CA THR A 67 2.98 -8.95 -0.99
C THR A 67 3.88 -9.84 -1.83
N ARG A 68 4.40 -9.30 -2.94
CA ARG A 68 5.25 -10.04 -3.88
C ARG A 68 6.38 -9.14 -4.38
N GLY A 69 7.52 -9.75 -4.66
CA GLY A 69 8.63 -9.02 -5.23
C GLY A 69 9.92 -9.84 -5.19
N ALA A 70 10.98 -9.20 -5.64
CA ALA A 70 12.34 -9.74 -5.59
C ALA A 70 13.33 -8.58 -5.65
N GLY A 71 14.47 -8.74 -4.99
CA GLY A 71 15.51 -7.71 -4.98
C GLY A 71 14.97 -6.39 -4.44
N ALA A 72 15.11 -5.33 -5.22
CA ALA A 72 14.72 -3.97 -4.82
C ALA A 72 13.25 -3.63 -5.09
N LEU A 73 12.52 -4.46 -5.83
CA LEU A 73 11.14 -4.15 -6.25
C LEU A 73 10.13 -5.04 -5.54
N TRP A 74 9.21 -4.41 -4.81
CA TRP A 74 8.14 -5.11 -4.08
C TRP A 74 6.79 -4.47 -4.35
N ILE A 75 5.75 -5.29 -4.39
CA ILE A 75 4.39 -4.87 -4.65
C ILE A 75 3.50 -5.40 -3.53
N ALA A 76 2.71 -4.52 -2.93
CA ALA A 76 1.67 -4.86 -1.98
C ALA A 76 0.29 -4.61 -2.61
N GLU A 77 -0.55 -5.64 -2.65
CA GLU A 77 -1.94 -5.51 -3.03
C GLU A 77 -2.77 -5.35 -1.76
N LEU A 78 -3.55 -4.29 -1.69
CA LEU A 78 -4.23 -3.85 -0.49
C LEU A 78 -5.73 -3.70 -0.72
N SER A 79 -6.47 -3.81 0.37
CA SER A 79 -7.80 -3.23 0.48
C SER A 79 -7.72 -2.07 1.46
N ILE A 80 -8.38 -0.96 1.14
CA ILE A 80 -8.37 0.26 1.94
C ILE A 80 -9.80 0.70 2.13
N ARG A 81 -10.16 1.15 3.33
CA ARG A 81 -11.45 1.82 3.52
C ARG A 81 -11.33 3.06 4.40
N TYR A 82 -12.24 3.98 4.17
CA TYR A 82 -12.27 5.30 4.78
C TYR A 82 -13.55 5.41 5.63
N ASP A 83 -13.38 5.69 6.95
CA ASP A 83 -14.49 5.86 7.91
C ASP A 83 -15.51 4.70 7.90
N GLY A 84 -15.02 3.46 7.78
CA GLY A 84 -15.90 2.30 7.75
C GLY A 84 -16.77 2.16 6.50
N GLY A 85 -16.44 2.93 5.45
CA GLY A 85 -17.12 2.85 4.15
C GLY A 85 -16.75 1.58 3.36
N PRO A 86 -17.07 1.55 2.06
CA PRO A 86 -16.76 0.39 1.23
C PRO A 86 -15.26 0.20 1.07
N TRP A 87 -14.82 -1.05 0.97
CA TRP A 87 -13.43 -1.38 0.70
C TRP A 87 -13.07 -1.01 -0.73
N GLN A 88 -11.92 -0.35 -0.90
CA GLN A 88 -11.35 0.01 -2.19
C GLN A 88 -10.09 -0.79 -2.44
N CYS A 89 -9.76 -1.00 -3.71
CA CYS A 89 -8.55 -1.70 -4.12
C CYS A 89 -7.36 -0.74 -4.10
N GLY A 90 -6.21 -1.21 -3.61
CA GLY A 90 -4.98 -0.43 -3.62
C GLY A 90 -3.81 -1.27 -4.07
N VAL A 91 -2.86 -0.63 -4.76
CA VAL A 91 -1.59 -1.23 -5.12
C VAL A 91 -0.48 -0.26 -4.73
N SER A 92 0.45 -0.75 -3.91
CA SER A 92 1.65 -0.02 -3.54
C SER A 92 2.85 -0.69 -4.20
N ILE A 93 3.59 0.07 -4.98
CA ILE A 93 4.82 -0.35 -5.65
C ILE A 93 5.98 0.29 -4.90
N LEU A 94 6.83 -0.54 -4.30
CA LEU A 94 7.90 -0.08 -3.41
C LEU A 94 9.26 -0.42 -4.02
N GLU A 95 10.07 0.60 -4.19
CA GLU A 95 11.42 0.49 -4.72
C GLU A 95 12.41 0.77 -3.60
N PHE A 96 13.17 -0.26 -3.22
CA PHE A 96 14.18 -0.17 -2.18
C PHE A 96 15.51 0.31 -2.73
N ARG A 97 16.24 1.07 -1.89
CA ARG A 97 17.67 1.32 -2.07
C ARG A 97 18.34 0.86 -0.79
N GLY A 98 19.10 -0.23 -0.86
CA GLY A 98 19.59 -0.91 0.33
C GLY A 98 18.42 -1.51 1.11
N ASP A 99 18.32 -1.20 2.39
CA ASP A 99 17.31 -1.76 3.29
C ASP A 99 16.09 -0.85 3.52
N LYS A 100 16.01 0.27 2.80
CA LYS A 100 14.94 1.26 2.94
C LYS A 100 14.29 1.57 1.60
N VAL A 101 13.01 1.95 1.64
CA VAL A 101 12.26 2.36 0.45
C VAL A 101 12.71 3.76 0.04
N ALA A 102 13.14 3.89 -1.22
CA ALA A 102 13.50 5.15 -1.84
C ALA A 102 12.35 5.79 -2.60
N ARG A 103 11.43 4.96 -3.15
CA ARG A 103 10.25 5.42 -3.88
C ARG A 103 9.09 4.49 -3.63
N GLU A 104 7.91 5.07 -3.41
CA GLU A 104 6.65 4.34 -3.39
C GLU A 104 5.67 4.97 -4.35
N THR A 105 4.99 4.15 -5.15
CA THR A 105 3.94 4.60 -6.06
C THR A 105 2.65 3.89 -5.68
N ILE A 106 1.59 4.65 -5.41
CA ILE A 106 0.31 4.10 -4.94
C ILE A 106 -0.78 4.41 -5.96
N TYR A 107 -1.56 3.36 -6.30
CA TYR A 107 -2.80 3.45 -7.05
C TYR A 107 -3.93 2.95 -6.19
N ILE A 108 -5.05 3.67 -6.18
CA ILE A 108 -6.26 3.32 -5.43
C ILE A 108 -7.44 3.42 -6.38
N ALA A 109 -8.31 2.41 -6.37
CA ALA A 109 -9.48 2.39 -7.23
C ALA A 109 -10.69 1.87 -6.46
N GLU A 110 -11.85 2.47 -6.74
CA GLU A 110 -13.11 1.95 -6.23
C GLU A 110 -13.42 0.61 -6.88
N GLY A 111 -14.08 -0.28 -6.14
CA GLY A 111 -14.65 -1.49 -6.70
C GLY A 111 -15.87 -1.16 -7.57
N TRP A 112 -16.22 -2.07 -8.43
CA TRP A 112 -17.45 -1.97 -9.22
C TRP A 112 -18.13 -3.32 -9.29
N GLN A 113 -19.43 -3.31 -9.64
CA GLN A 113 -20.20 -4.53 -9.82
C GLN A 113 -19.77 -5.23 -11.11
N ALA A 114 -19.52 -6.55 -11.02
CA ALA A 114 -19.15 -7.33 -12.18
C ALA A 114 -20.25 -7.28 -13.25
N PRO A 115 -19.91 -7.01 -14.52
CA PRO A 115 -20.89 -6.98 -15.61
C PRO A 115 -21.57 -8.34 -15.78
N ALA A 116 -22.90 -8.34 -15.90
CA ALA A 116 -23.69 -9.57 -16.01
C ALA A 116 -23.38 -10.39 -17.27
N TRP A 117 -23.01 -9.72 -18.37
CA TRP A 117 -22.82 -10.38 -19.66
C TRP A 117 -21.69 -11.42 -19.66
N ARG A 118 -20.69 -11.28 -18.77
CA ARG A 118 -19.56 -12.21 -18.68
C ARG A 118 -19.70 -13.24 -17.55
N ALA A 119 -20.85 -13.26 -16.88
CA ALA A 119 -21.11 -14.20 -15.79
C ALA A 119 -20.90 -15.68 -16.17
N PRO A 120 -21.26 -16.15 -17.40
CA PRO A 120 -21.09 -17.56 -17.76
C PRO A 120 -19.64 -18.06 -17.74
N TRP A 121 -18.67 -17.16 -17.86
CA TRP A 121 -17.25 -17.54 -17.96
C TRP A 121 -16.45 -17.29 -16.70
N ARG A 122 -17.01 -16.62 -15.69
CA ARG A 122 -16.26 -16.32 -14.47
C ARG A 122 -16.45 -17.40 -13.40
N ALA A 123 -15.38 -17.64 -12.66
CA ALA A 123 -15.42 -18.44 -11.45
C ALA A 123 -15.77 -17.57 -10.25
N PRO A 124 -16.16 -18.16 -9.12
CA PRO A 124 -16.34 -17.41 -7.87
C PRO A 124 -15.04 -16.71 -7.45
N TRP A 125 -15.16 -15.46 -6.99
CA TRP A 125 -14.03 -14.76 -6.43
C TRP A 125 -13.53 -15.45 -5.16
N ARG A 126 -12.21 -15.56 -5.03
CA ARG A 126 -11.57 -16.06 -3.81
C ARG A 126 -10.59 -15.02 -3.32
N ASP A 127 -10.69 -14.69 -2.06
CA ASP A 127 -9.74 -13.80 -1.41
C ASP A 127 -8.60 -14.64 -0.84
N GLU A 128 -7.54 -14.81 -1.64
CA GLU A 128 -6.38 -15.60 -1.25
C GLU A 128 -5.33 -14.69 -0.64
N SER A 129 -5.37 -14.55 0.69
CA SER A 129 -4.34 -13.83 1.42
C SER A 129 -3.13 -14.72 1.63
N LEU A 130 -1.96 -14.25 1.22
CA LEU A 130 -0.67 -14.91 1.44
C LEU A 130 0.11 -14.29 2.61
N GLY A 131 -0.52 -13.40 3.27
CA GLY A 131 0.02 -12.60 4.35
C GLY A 131 0.31 -13.24 5.60
#